data_ffb412a9ef36a52aa71460b34b845ff9
#
_entry.id   ffb412a9ef36a52aa71460b34b845ff9
#
_cell.length_a   1.000
_cell.length_b   1.000
_cell.length_c   1.000
_cell.angle_alpha   90.00
_cell.angle_beta   90.00
_cell.angle_gamma   90.00
#
_symmetry.space_group_name_H-M   'P 1'
#
loop_
_entity.id
_entity.type
_entity.pdbx_description
1 polymer ?
#
loop_
_entity_poly.entity_id
_entity_poly.type
_entity_poly.pdbx_seq_one_letter_code
_entity_poly.pdbx_strand_id
1 'polypeptide(L)'
;MAELTDTIRQTQVLAALFSPAFPIGTFSYSHGIEAAIASGDVNDAATAHDWIETILLGGSGRNDAILMANAYNAVTPHAAKDGQLVGGRNAEIEAINELAFALSSGAERAQESCEL
;
A
#
# COMPACT_ATOMS: atom_id res chain seq x y z
N MET A 1 6.47 -30.39 -9.20
CA MET A 1 5.86 -29.80 -10.43
C MET A 1 4.76 -28.81 -10.06
N ALA A 2 3.71 -29.19 -9.30
CA ALA A 2 2.63 -28.28 -8.92
C ALA A 2 3.12 -27.06 -8.07
N GLU A 3 3.99 -27.29 -7.13
CA GLU A 3 4.56 -26.26 -6.24
C GLU A 3 5.39 -25.21 -7.00
N LEU A 4 6.18 -25.66 -7.99
CA LEU A 4 6.95 -24.75 -8.85
C LEU A 4 6.04 -23.91 -9.74
N THR A 5 4.97 -24.50 -10.26
CA THR A 5 3.98 -23.80 -11.08
C THR A 5 3.24 -22.73 -10.27
N ASP A 6 2.92 -23.01 -9.01
CA ASP A 6 2.25 -22.06 -8.12
C ASP A 6 3.18 -20.89 -7.76
N THR A 7 4.44 -21.18 -7.47
CA THR A 7 5.47 -20.14 -7.21
C THR A 7 5.65 -19.23 -8.43
N ILE A 8 5.71 -19.78 -9.63
CA ILE A 8 5.83 -18.99 -10.87
C ILE A 8 4.60 -18.09 -11.05
N ARG A 9 3.41 -18.64 -10.84
CA ARG A 9 2.16 -17.88 -10.93
C ARG A 9 2.11 -16.72 -9.92
N GLN A 10 2.48 -16.97 -8.67
CA GLN A 10 2.54 -15.95 -7.62
C GLN A 10 3.53 -14.84 -7.98
N THR A 11 4.71 -15.21 -8.48
CA THR A 11 5.71 -14.25 -8.93
C THR A 11 5.21 -13.40 -10.10
N GLN A 12 4.48 -13.98 -11.05
CA GLN A 12 3.89 -13.25 -12.17
C GLN A 12 2.82 -12.27 -11.71
N VAL A 13 1.96 -12.66 -10.77
CA VAL A 13 0.94 -11.78 -10.19
C VAL A 13 1.61 -10.61 -9.46
N LEU A 14 2.61 -10.87 -8.63
CA LEU A 14 3.36 -9.82 -7.95
C LEU A 14 4.04 -8.87 -8.95
N ALA A 15 4.70 -9.40 -9.97
CA ALA A 15 5.32 -8.60 -11.01
C ALA A 15 4.31 -7.71 -11.75
N ALA A 16 3.10 -8.19 -11.99
CA ALA A 16 2.04 -7.40 -12.60
C ALA A 16 1.54 -6.29 -11.67
N LEU A 17 1.28 -6.60 -10.40
CA LEU A 17 0.79 -5.65 -9.39
C LEU A 17 1.80 -4.54 -9.08
N PHE A 18 3.10 -4.86 -9.07
CA PHE A 18 4.19 -3.90 -8.88
C PHE A 18 4.71 -3.30 -10.19
N SER A 19 4.08 -3.60 -11.31
CA SER A 19 4.44 -3.03 -12.61
C SER A 19 4.05 -1.56 -12.69
N PRO A 20 4.87 -0.69 -13.31
CA PRO A 20 4.48 0.67 -13.66
C PRO A 20 3.23 0.78 -14.52
N ALA A 21 2.84 -0.29 -15.21
CA ALA A 21 1.64 -0.33 -16.03
C ALA A 21 0.35 -0.63 -15.22
N PHE A 22 0.48 -1.01 -13.93
CA PHE A 22 -0.70 -1.24 -13.09
C PHE A 22 -1.28 0.10 -12.61
N PRO A 23 -2.56 0.38 -12.86
CA PRO A 23 -3.15 1.70 -12.61
C PRO A 23 -3.49 1.88 -11.13
N ILE A 24 -2.48 2.16 -10.29
CA ILE A 24 -2.66 2.41 -8.85
C ILE A 24 -2.73 3.90 -8.50
N GLY A 25 -2.69 4.82 -9.49
CA GLY A 25 -2.79 6.27 -9.26
C GLY A 25 -1.59 6.91 -8.53
N THR A 26 -0.65 6.13 -8.00
CA THR A 26 0.46 6.65 -7.17
C THR A 26 1.60 7.27 -7.98
N PHE A 27 1.62 7.10 -9.29
CA PHE A 27 2.69 7.60 -10.16
C PHE A 27 2.80 9.12 -10.23
N SER A 28 1.70 9.82 -9.97
CA SER A 28 1.66 11.29 -9.98
C SER A 28 1.92 11.91 -8.61
N TYR A 29 2.16 11.09 -7.57
CA TYR A 29 2.27 11.59 -6.21
C TYR A 29 3.66 11.37 -5.61
N SER A 30 4.45 12.44 -5.59
CA SER A 30 5.85 12.43 -5.13
C SER A 30 6.01 12.58 -3.61
N HIS A 31 4.92 12.66 -2.83
CA HIS A 31 4.96 12.98 -1.39
C HIS A 31 5.77 14.24 -1.06
N GLY A 32 5.78 15.20 -1.97
CA GLY A 32 6.48 16.48 -1.79
C GLY A 32 7.99 16.44 -2.06
N ILE A 33 8.56 15.29 -2.46
CA ILE A 33 10.01 15.18 -2.70
C ILE A 33 10.48 16.11 -3.82
N GLU A 34 9.67 16.33 -4.86
CA GLU A 34 10.00 17.25 -5.94
C GLU A 34 10.11 18.69 -5.45
N ALA A 35 9.20 19.11 -4.55
CA ALA A 35 9.28 20.42 -3.94
C ALA A 35 10.51 20.55 -3.02
N ALA A 36 10.82 19.50 -2.24
CA ALA A 36 11.99 19.46 -1.37
C ALA A 36 13.32 19.48 -2.18
N ILE A 37 13.36 18.85 -3.35
CA ILE A 37 14.50 18.96 -4.27
C ILE A 37 14.60 20.38 -4.83
N ALA A 38 13.49 20.97 -5.23
CA ALA A 38 13.48 22.34 -5.77
C ALA A 38 13.87 23.39 -4.74
N SER A 39 13.53 23.21 -3.46
CA SER A 39 13.94 24.08 -2.35
C SER A 39 15.38 23.84 -1.87
N GLY A 40 15.99 22.72 -2.26
CA GLY A 40 17.34 22.32 -1.83
C GLY A 40 17.38 21.56 -0.50
N ASP A 41 16.22 21.24 0.09
CA ASP A 41 16.14 20.43 1.31
C ASP A 41 16.56 18.96 1.05
N VAL A 42 16.32 18.47 -0.16
CA VAL A 42 16.82 17.19 -0.65
C VAL A 42 17.81 17.47 -1.79
N ASN A 43 19.09 17.27 -1.53
CA ASN A 43 20.16 17.59 -2.48
C ASN A 43 21.25 16.52 -2.62
N ASP A 44 21.21 15.48 -1.79
CA ASP A 44 22.12 14.34 -1.81
C ASP A 44 21.43 13.06 -1.33
N ALA A 45 22.18 11.95 -1.32
CA ALA A 45 21.65 10.64 -0.91
C ALA A 45 21.27 10.59 0.58
N ALA A 46 21.95 11.36 1.45
CA ALA A 46 21.66 11.37 2.89
C ALA A 46 20.35 12.10 3.16
N THR A 47 20.15 13.28 2.61
CA THR A 47 18.92 14.06 2.73
C THR A 47 17.73 13.38 2.06
N ALA A 48 17.95 12.65 0.95
CA ALA A 48 16.93 11.83 0.32
C ALA A 48 16.52 10.65 1.22
N HIS A 49 17.50 9.99 1.85
CA HIS A 49 17.24 8.92 2.82
C HIS A 49 16.39 9.41 3.98
N ASP A 50 16.76 10.52 4.60
CA ASP A 50 16.06 11.10 5.75
C ASP A 50 14.61 11.51 5.39
N TRP A 51 14.40 12.02 4.18
CA TRP A 51 13.08 12.34 3.65
C TRP A 51 12.21 11.08 3.53
N ILE A 52 12.75 10.04 2.91
CA ILE A 52 12.05 8.76 2.73
C ILE A 52 11.76 8.11 4.08
N GLU A 53 12.73 8.10 4.99
CA GLU A 53 12.56 7.55 6.34
C GLU A 53 11.44 8.27 7.10
N THR A 54 11.36 9.59 7.01
CA THR A 54 10.30 10.39 7.63
C THR A 54 8.92 9.99 7.08
N ILE A 55 8.78 9.81 5.77
CA ILE A 55 7.53 9.37 5.14
C ILE A 55 7.16 7.95 5.59
N LEU A 56 8.13 7.04 5.65
CA LEU A 56 7.89 5.63 6.02
C LEU A 56 7.57 5.45 7.50
N LEU A 57 8.25 6.18 8.40
CA LEU A 57 8.11 5.97 9.84
C LEU A 57 7.07 6.87 10.50
N GLY A 58 6.87 8.07 9.98
CA GLY A 58 5.98 9.08 10.58
C GLY A 58 4.88 9.61 9.67
N GLY A 59 4.95 9.33 8.37
CA GLY A 59 4.04 9.86 7.36
C GLY A 59 3.05 8.84 6.79
N SER A 60 2.62 9.13 5.56
CA SER A 60 1.65 8.31 4.82
C SER A 60 2.13 6.87 4.60
N GLY A 61 3.41 6.65 4.37
CA GLY A 61 3.96 5.30 4.17
C GLY A 61 3.73 4.37 5.37
N ARG A 62 3.78 4.90 6.59
CA ARG A 62 3.43 4.16 7.80
C ARG A 62 1.94 3.76 7.80
N ASN A 63 1.06 4.69 7.45
CA ASN A 63 -0.38 4.42 7.39
C ASN A 63 -0.69 3.36 6.33
N ASP A 64 -0.10 3.48 5.14
CA ASP A 64 -0.26 2.53 4.05
C ASP A 64 0.21 1.12 4.44
N ALA A 65 1.34 1.01 5.15
CA ALA A 65 1.84 -0.27 5.64
C ALA A 65 0.90 -0.91 6.69
N ILE A 66 0.32 -0.11 7.58
CA ILE A 66 -0.67 -0.57 8.57
C ILE A 66 -1.95 -1.04 7.87
N LEU A 67 -2.47 -0.26 6.93
CA LEU A 67 -3.67 -0.61 6.15
C LEU A 67 -3.46 -1.90 5.37
N MET A 68 -2.32 -2.04 4.69
CA MET A 68 -1.96 -3.24 3.95
C MET A 68 -1.86 -4.47 4.85
N ALA A 69 -1.23 -4.35 6.02
CA ALA A 69 -1.12 -5.45 6.97
C ALA A 69 -2.50 -5.90 7.50
N ASN A 70 -3.39 -4.95 7.79
CA ASN A 70 -4.75 -5.26 8.21
C ASN A 70 -5.58 -5.91 7.08
N ALA A 71 -5.47 -5.39 5.84
CA ALA A 71 -6.14 -5.97 4.69
C ALA A 71 -5.65 -7.41 4.42
N TYR A 72 -4.34 -7.64 4.50
CA TYR A 72 -3.76 -8.98 4.37
C TYR A 72 -4.32 -9.94 5.43
N ASN A 73 -4.39 -9.50 6.67
CA ASN A 73 -4.95 -10.30 7.76
C ASN A 73 -6.45 -10.57 7.59
N ALA A 74 -7.20 -9.61 7.06
CA ALA A 74 -8.63 -9.77 6.80
C ALA A 74 -8.95 -10.78 5.71
N VAL A 75 -8.09 -10.88 4.67
CA VAL A 75 -8.30 -11.84 3.56
C VAL A 75 -7.64 -13.19 3.80
N THR A 76 -6.63 -13.28 4.67
CA THR A 76 -5.92 -14.52 4.93
C THR A 76 -6.76 -15.42 5.84
N PRO A 77 -7.05 -16.67 5.45
CA PRO A 77 -7.77 -17.60 6.30
C PRO A 77 -6.98 -17.87 7.59
N HIS A 78 -7.60 -17.64 8.72
CA HIS A 78 -7.02 -17.96 10.03
C HIS A 78 -7.74 -19.17 10.61
N ALA A 79 -7.01 -20.07 11.26
CA ALA A 79 -7.60 -21.11 12.05
C ALA A 79 -8.27 -20.47 13.29
N ALA A 80 -9.59 -20.54 13.36
CA ALA A 80 -10.30 -20.20 14.59
C ALA A 80 -9.88 -21.17 15.71
N LYS A 81 -10.13 -20.78 16.98
CA LYS A 81 -9.76 -21.59 18.16
C LYS A 81 -10.38 -22.98 18.18
N ASP A 82 -11.39 -23.21 17.36
CA ASP A 82 -12.13 -24.49 17.15
C ASP A 82 -11.65 -25.27 15.91
N GLY A 83 -10.59 -24.82 15.23
CA GLY A 83 -10.01 -25.46 14.07
C GLY A 83 -10.79 -25.22 12.76
N GLN A 84 -11.84 -24.41 12.77
CA GLN A 84 -12.57 -24.03 11.57
C GLN A 84 -11.86 -22.87 10.87
N LEU A 85 -11.66 -22.97 9.53
CA LEU A 85 -11.13 -21.86 8.74
C LEU A 85 -12.21 -20.78 8.60
N VAL A 86 -11.96 -19.62 9.18
CA VAL A 86 -12.79 -18.44 8.98
C VAL A 86 -12.19 -17.66 7.81
N GLY A 87 -12.84 -17.70 6.65
CA GLY A 87 -12.42 -16.95 5.46
C GLY A 87 -13.00 -15.55 5.44
N GLY A 88 -12.31 -14.67 4.73
CA GLY A 88 -12.62 -13.32 4.30
C GLY A 88 -13.73 -12.57 5.05
N ARG A 89 -13.32 -11.68 5.94
CA ARG A 89 -14.25 -10.83 6.69
C ARG A 89 -14.56 -9.58 5.87
N ASN A 90 -15.55 -9.66 4.99
CA ASN A 90 -15.94 -8.54 4.12
C ASN A 90 -16.16 -7.25 4.91
N ALA A 91 -16.80 -7.31 6.08
CA ALA A 91 -17.01 -6.15 6.93
C ALA A 91 -15.69 -5.52 7.44
N GLU A 92 -14.65 -6.31 7.68
CA GLU A 92 -13.33 -5.79 8.05
C GLU A 92 -12.64 -5.12 6.86
N ILE A 93 -12.79 -5.68 5.66
CA ILE A 93 -12.25 -5.08 4.44
C ILE A 93 -12.95 -3.75 4.15
N GLU A 94 -14.26 -3.69 4.30
CA GLU A 94 -15.03 -2.45 4.16
C GLU A 94 -14.59 -1.39 5.16
N ALA A 95 -14.41 -1.74 6.43
CA ALA A 95 -13.92 -0.82 7.46
C ALA A 95 -12.50 -0.33 7.17
N ILE A 96 -11.61 -1.18 6.65
CA ILE A 96 -10.25 -0.80 6.24
C ILE A 96 -10.32 0.16 5.05
N ASN A 97 -11.19 -0.08 4.10
CA ASN A 97 -11.38 0.79 2.94
C ASN A 97 -11.90 2.17 3.35
N GLU A 98 -12.89 2.24 4.24
CA GLU A 98 -13.39 3.51 4.81
C GLU A 98 -12.29 4.28 5.55
N LEU A 99 -11.47 3.57 6.33
CA LEU A 99 -10.34 4.16 7.03
C LEU A 99 -9.28 4.68 6.05
N ALA A 100 -8.96 3.91 5.01
CA ALA A 100 -8.01 4.33 3.97
C ALA A 100 -8.49 5.60 3.27
N PHE A 101 -9.77 5.67 2.95
CA PHE A 101 -10.38 6.86 2.37
C PHE A 101 -10.33 8.06 3.32
N ALA A 102 -10.65 7.88 4.59
CA ALA A 102 -10.59 8.93 5.59
C ALA A 102 -9.16 9.44 5.85
N LEU A 103 -8.14 8.60 5.68
CA LEU A 103 -6.73 8.95 5.81
C LEU A 103 -6.15 9.55 4.53
N SER A 104 -6.85 9.49 3.41
CA SER A 104 -6.42 10.14 2.17
C SER A 104 -6.38 11.65 2.39
N SER A 105 -5.19 12.24 2.30
CA SER A 105 -4.98 13.66 2.53
C SER A 105 -5.35 14.48 1.29
N GLY A 106 -6.50 15.17 1.36
CA GLY A 106 -6.96 16.08 0.33
C GLY A 106 -8.04 15.47 -0.59
N ALA A 107 -8.95 16.35 -1.04
CA ALA A 107 -10.08 15.99 -1.90
C ALA A 107 -9.63 15.37 -3.24
N GLU A 108 -8.49 15.82 -3.77
CA GLU A 108 -7.92 15.32 -5.03
C GLU A 108 -7.48 13.86 -4.92
N ARG A 109 -6.78 13.47 -3.84
CA ARG A 109 -6.41 12.06 -3.60
C ARG A 109 -7.61 11.16 -3.35
N ALA A 110 -8.62 11.67 -2.66
CA ALA A 110 -9.87 10.95 -2.44
C ALA A 110 -10.59 10.69 -3.76
N GLN A 111 -10.60 11.67 -4.66
CA GLN A 111 -11.21 11.54 -5.98
C GLN A 111 -10.45 10.55 -6.87
N GLU A 112 -9.12 10.62 -6.92
CA GLU A 112 -8.29 9.67 -7.67
C GLU A 112 -8.50 8.23 -7.20
N SER A 113 -8.67 8.02 -5.88
CA SER A 113 -8.93 6.69 -5.30
C SER A 113 -10.31 6.14 -5.64
N CYS A 114 -11.27 6.98 -6.02
CA CYS A 114 -12.61 6.57 -6.41
C CYS A 114 -12.75 6.27 -7.92
N GLU A 115 -11.82 6.76 -8.75
CA GLU A 115 -11.86 6.61 -10.21
C GLU A 115 -11.12 5.35 -10.71
N LEU A 116 -10.44 4.61 -9.81
CA LEU A 116 -9.73 3.35 -10.07
C LEU A 116 -10.56 2.13 -9.68
#